data_439758ebbe9f56adc7196b7655197716
#
_entry.id   439758ebbe9f56adc7196b7655197716
#
_cell.length_a   1.000
_cell.length_b   1.000
_cell.length_c   1.000
_cell.angle_alpha   90.00
_cell.angle_beta   90.00
_cell.angle_gamma   90.00
#
_symmetry.space_group_name_H-M   'P 1'
#
loop_
_entity.id
_entity.type
_entity.pdbx_description
1 polymer ?
#
loop_
_entity_poly.entity_id
_entity_poly.type
_entity_poly.pdbx_seq_one_letter_code
_entity_poly.pdbx_strand_id
1 'polypeptide(L)'
;TLNDFLAQIGENTQLDFEDTIAVISENYDYTPAAFHNGDVSNEAGQNEGSCKIFAFAQLNDLNEKQTLACFGRFYQDVLATPEGTDHGNIRNFMNTGWSGIRFEGTALTAR
;
A
#
# COMPACT_ATOMS: atom_id res chain seq x y z
N THR A 1 4.55 -15.85 -7.76
CA THR A 1 5.55 -14.91 -8.26
C THR A 1 4.98 -13.49 -8.35
N LEU A 2 5.86 -12.54 -8.57
CA LEU A 2 5.47 -11.13 -8.70
C LEU A 2 4.48 -10.93 -9.84
N ASN A 3 4.78 -11.48 -11.02
CA ASN A 3 3.90 -11.33 -12.17
C ASN A 3 2.54 -11.98 -11.96
N ASP A 4 2.50 -13.13 -11.30
CA ASP A 4 1.24 -13.80 -10.98
C ASP A 4 0.40 -12.96 -10.03
N PHE A 5 1.05 -12.36 -9.03
CA PHE A 5 0.38 -11.49 -8.08
C PHE A 5 -0.21 -10.27 -8.79
N LEU A 6 0.59 -9.60 -9.63
CA LEU A 6 0.14 -8.40 -10.34
C LEU A 6 -1.04 -8.70 -11.28
N ALA A 7 -1.07 -9.89 -11.86
CA ALA A 7 -2.18 -10.30 -12.72
C ALA A 7 -3.49 -10.53 -11.93
N GLN A 8 -3.37 -10.85 -10.65
CA GLN A 8 -4.52 -11.18 -9.81
C GLN A 8 -5.03 -10.01 -8.98
N ILE A 9 -4.21 -8.98 -8.77
CA ILE A 9 -4.58 -7.89 -7.86
C ILE A 9 -5.82 -7.15 -8.39
N GLY A 10 -6.79 -6.95 -7.48
CA GLY A 10 -8.06 -6.32 -7.82
C GLY A 10 -9.12 -7.28 -8.37
N GLU A 11 -8.71 -8.49 -8.76
CA GLU A 11 -9.63 -9.50 -9.32
C GLU A 11 -9.80 -10.70 -8.40
N ASN A 12 -8.72 -11.14 -7.74
CA ASN A 12 -8.80 -12.26 -6.81
C ASN A 12 -9.14 -11.75 -5.42
N THR A 13 -10.39 -11.93 -4.99
CA THR A 13 -10.88 -11.46 -3.70
C THR A 13 -10.33 -12.26 -2.52
N GLN A 14 -9.58 -13.33 -2.78
CA GLN A 14 -8.96 -14.15 -1.73
C GLN A 14 -7.57 -13.64 -1.33
N LEU A 15 -7.00 -12.72 -2.09
CA LEU A 15 -5.72 -12.11 -1.71
C LEU A 15 -5.93 -11.20 -0.51
N ASP A 16 -5.00 -11.26 0.43
CA ASP A 16 -5.07 -10.47 1.65
C ASP A 16 -3.76 -9.69 1.84
N PHE A 17 -3.73 -8.85 2.85
CA PHE A 17 -2.58 -8.02 3.20
C PHE A 17 -1.29 -8.82 3.27
N GLU A 18 -1.32 -9.97 3.95
CA GLU A 18 -0.14 -10.82 4.11
C GLU A 18 0.39 -11.35 2.77
N ASP A 19 -0.50 -11.60 1.81
CA ASP A 19 -0.07 -12.03 0.48
C ASP A 19 0.73 -10.94 -0.22
N THR A 20 0.30 -9.70 -0.09
CA THR A 20 1.01 -8.55 -0.64
C THR A 20 2.38 -8.40 0.02
N ILE A 21 2.42 -8.45 1.34
CA ILE A 21 3.67 -8.31 2.10
C ILE A 21 4.65 -9.42 1.74
N ALA A 22 4.19 -10.66 1.56
CA ALA A 22 5.03 -11.77 1.16
C ALA A 22 5.67 -11.54 -0.20
N VAL A 23 4.89 -11.08 -1.18
CA VAL A 23 5.39 -10.78 -2.53
C VAL A 23 6.43 -9.67 -2.47
N ILE A 24 6.20 -8.63 -1.69
CA ILE A 24 7.15 -7.54 -1.52
C ILE A 24 8.45 -8.07 -0.92
N SER A 25 8.35 -8.87 0.14
CA SER A 25 9.50 -9.43 0.84
C SER A 25 10.35 -10.32 -0.07
N GLU A 26 9.71 -11.04 -0.98
CA GLU A 26 10.40 -11.95 -1.90
C GLU A 26 11.12 -11.23 -3.04
N ASN A 27 10.66 -10.05 -3.42
CA ASN A 27 11.12 -9.37 -4.63
C ASN A 27 11.85 -8.06 -4.41
N TYR A 28 11.81 -7.51 -3.18
CA TYR A 28 12.41 -6.20 -2.88
C TYR A 28 13.15 -6.20 -1.56
N ASP A 29 14.14 -5.32 -1.47
CA ASP A 29 14.77 -4.97 -0.20
C ASP A 29 14.07 -3.73 0.34
N TYR A 30 13.68 -3.78 1.62
CA TYR A 30 12.96 -2.68 2.26
C TYR A 30 13.92 -1.85 3.12
N THR A 31 13.83 -0.53 2.95
CA THR A 31 14.53 0.44 3.80
C THR A 31 13.46 1.41 4.32
N PRO A 32 13.30 1.56 5.64
CA PRO A 32 12.31 2.50 6.16
C PRO A 32 12.51 3.90 5.59
N ALA A 33 11.42 4.52 5.15
CA ALA A 33 11.44 5.86 4.58
C ALA A 33 10.21 6.62 5.04
N ALA A 34 10.39 7.91 5.29
CA ALA A 34 9.27 8.78 5.60
C ALA A 34 8.44 9.02 4.34
N PHE A 35 7.14 9.17 4.50
CA PHE A 35 6.27 9.48 3.37
C PHE A 35 5.05 10.28 3.82
N HIS A 36 4.50 11.02 2.88
CA HIS A 36 3.30 11.83 3.08
C HIS A 36 2.14 11.20 2.31
N ASN A 37 0.95 11.25 2.91
CA ASN A 37 -0.26 10.70 2.31
C ASN A 37 -1.40 11.69 2.60
N GLY A 38 -1.61 12.62 1.69
CA GLY A 38 -2.53 13.73 1.93
C GLY A 38 -2.04 14.55 3.13
N ASP A 39 -2.88 14.68 4.13
CA ASP A 39 -2.55 15.44 5.35
C ASP A 39 -1.78 14.63 6.39
N VAL A 40 -1.56 13.34 6.14
CA VAL A 40 -0.88 12.47 7.09
C VAL A 40 0.59 12.38 6.73
N SER A 41 1.46 12.67 7.72
CA SER A 41 2.90 12.48 7.58
C SER A 41 3.31 11.26 8.40
N ASN A 42 4.08 10.37 7.77
CA ASN A 42 4.55 9.13 8.39
C ASN A 42 6.06 9.18 8.45
N GLU A 43 6.62 9.03 9.66
CA GLU A 43 8.07 8.99 9.81
C GLU A 43 8.60 7.61 9.39
N ALA A 44 9.90 7.55 9.08
CA ALA A 44 10.54 6.29 8.75
C ALA A 44 10.32 5.27 9.89
N GLY A 45 9.85 4.09 9.56
CA GLY A 45 9.53 3.05 10.53
C GLY A 45 8.11 3.09 11.08
N GLN A 46 7.33 4.12 10.73
CA GLN A 46 5.92 4.19 11.08
C GLN A 46 5.07 3.68 9.92
N ASN A 47 4.00 2.94 10.25
CA ASN A 47 3.05 2.43 9.25
C ASN A 47 3.79 1.72 8.11
N GLU A 48 4.68 0.81 8.48
CA GLU A 48 5.57 0.16 7.52
C GLU A 48 4.82 -0.64 6.47
N GLY A 49 3.69 -1.25 6.83
CA GLY A 49 2.86 -1.95 5.86
C GLY A 49 2.37 -1.03 4.76
N SER A 50 1.87 0.15 5.13
CA SER A 50 1.42 1.16 4.17
C SER A 50 2.59 1.67 3.34
N CYS A 51 3.73 1.93 3.97
CA CYS A 51 4.94 2.36 3.28
C CYS A 51 5.33 1.38 2.19
N LYS A 52 5.39 0.09 2.53
CA LYS A 52 5.73 -0.97 1.58
C LYS A 52 4.73 -1.05 0.43
N ILE A 53 3.44 -1.02 0.73
CA ILE A 53 2.40 -1.16 -0.28
C ILE A 53 2.40 0.02 -1.25
N PHE A 54 2.48 1.26 -0.74
CA PHE A 54 2.49 2.42 -1.62
C PHE A 54 3.75 2.45 -2.49
N ALA A 55 4.92 2.11 -1.93
CA ALA A 55 6.15 2.04 -2.70
C ALA A 55 6.07 0.95 -3.78
N PHE A 56 5.56 -0.23 -3.41
CA PHE A 56 5.37 -1.35 -4.33
C PHE A 56 4.43 -0.96 -5.48
N ALA A 57 3.33 -0.32 -5.15
CA ALA A 57 2.34 0.07 -6.14
C ALA A 57 2.89 1.13 -7.11
N GLN A 58 3.69 2.09 -6.61
CA GLN A 58 4.34 3.06 -7.48
C GLN A 58 5.32 2.40 -8.45
N LEU A 59 6.12 1.46 -7.95
CA LEU A 59 7.10 0.77 -8.79
C LEU A 59 6.46 -0.08 -9.88
N ASN A 60 5.24 -0.55 -9.65
CA ASN A 60 4.54 -1.43 -10.57
C ASN A 60 3.37 -0.75 -11.28
N ASP A 61 3.28 0.58 -11.18
CA ASP A 61 2.28 1.40 -11.87
C ASP A 61 0.84 0.95 -11.60
N LEU A 62 0.55 0.56 -10.36
CA LEU A 62 -0.80 0.18 -9.98
C LEU A 62 -1.68 1.43 -9.88
N ASN A 63 -2.93 1.30 -10.31
CA ASN A 63 -3.89 2.37 -10.13
C ASN A 63 -4.37 2.41 -8.66
N GLU A 64 -5.18 3.39 -8.32
CA GLU A 64 -5.65 3.57 -6.94
C GLU A 64 -6.45 2.38 -6.46
N LYS A 65 -7.32 1.85 -7.30
CA LYS A 65 -8.14 0.69 -6.95
C LYS A 65 -7.30 -0.56 -6.68
N GLN A 66 -6.32 -0.82 -7.55
CA GLN A 66 -5.40 -1.94 -7.36
C GLN A 66 -4.57 -1.78 -6.09
N THR A 67 -4.11 -0.56 -5.83
CA THR A 67 -3.33 -0.24 -4.63
C THR A 67 -4.14 -0.51 -3.37
N LEU A 68 -5.40 -0.07 -3.34
CA LEU A 68 -6.28 -0.32 -2.20
C LEU A 68 -6.53 -1.82 -2.00
N ALA A 69 -6.66 -2.57 -3.09
CA ALA A 69 -6.84 -4.02 -3.02
C ALA A 69 -5.66 -4.72 -2.34
N CYS A 70 -4.45 -4.16 -2.45
CA CYS A 70 -3.26 -4.71 -1.79
C CYS A 70 -3.38 -4.75 -0.27
N PHE A 71 -4.21 -3.91 0.32
CA PHE A 71 -4.42 -3.89 1.77
C PHE A 71 -5.33 -5.02 2.27
N GLY A 72 -6.00 -5.73 1.36
CA GLY A 72 -6.83 -6.87 1.68
C GLY A 72 -7.93 -6.55 2.69
N ARG A 73 -8.02 -7.32 3.78
CA ARG A 73 -9.10 -7.16 4.77
C ARG A 73 -9.10 -5.79 5.43
N PHE A 74 -7.96 -5.11 5.51
CA PHE A 74 -7.90 -3.79 6.13
C PHE A 74 -8.66 -2.75 5.30
N TYR A 75 -8.61 -2.88 3.97
CA TYR A 75 -9.43 -2.06 3.11
C TYR A 75 -10.91 -2.40 3.26
N GLN A 76 -11.24 -3.70 3.39
CA GLN A 76 -12.61 -4.13 3.63
C GLN A 76 -13.14 -3.57 4.96
N ASP A 77 -12.30 -3.52 6.00
CA ASP A 77 -12.67 -2.91 7.28
C ASP A 77 -13.05 -1.44 7.11
N VAL A 78 -12.27 -0.69 6.30
CA VAL A 78 -12.57 0.71 6.03
C VAL A 78 -13.92 0.86 5.30
N LEU A 79 -14.18 0.00 4.32
CA LEU A 79 -15.44 0.03 3.59
C LEU A 79 -16.64 -0.28 4.50
N ALA A 80 -16.45 -1.14 5.49
CA ALA A 80 -17.49 -1.50 6.45
C ALA A 80 -17.73 -0.40 7.49
N THR A 81 -16.76 0.50 7.70
CA THR A 81 -16.85 1.57 8.68
C THR A 81 -16.48 2.91 8.07
N PRO A 82 -17.29 3.43 7.12
CA PRO A 82 -16.93 4.65 6.39
C PRO A 82 -16.78 5.89 7.29
N GLU A 83 -17.40 5.89 8.46
CA GLU A 83 -17.30 7.00 9.42
C GLU A 83 -16.19 6.79 10.45
N GLY A 84 -15.43 5.70 10.36
CA GLY A 84 -14.36 5.40 11.31
C GLY A 84 -13.13 6.27 11.10
N THR A 85 -12.19 6.16 12.05
CA THR A 85 -10.95 6.94 12.03
C THR A 85 -9.68 6.07 12.01
N ASP A 86 -9.83 4.76 12.13
CA ASP A 86 -8.72 3.81 12.02
C ASP A 86 -8.25 3.68 10.57
N HIS A 87 -7.11 3.04 10.35
CA HIS A 87 -6.53 2.86 9.02
C HIS A 87 -6.39 4.18 8.26
N GLY A 88 -5.82 5.18 8.93
CA GLY A 88 -5.76 6.55 8.39
C GLY A 88 -5.11 6.64 7.01
N ASN A 89 -4.08 5.84 6.75
CA ASN A 89 -3.43 5.86 5.44
C ASN A 89 -4.34 5.35 4.33
N ILE A 90 -5.13 4.32 4.59
CA ILE A 90 -6.09 3.80 3.61
C ILE A 90 -7.15 4.86 3.32
N ARG A 91 -7.73 5.45 4.37
CA ARG A 91 -8.78 6.46 4.23
C ARG A 91 -8.29 7.70 3.50
N ASN A 92 -7.09 8.17 3.83
CA ASN A 92 -6.51 9.31 3.14
C ASN A 92 -6.25 9.03 1.66
N PHE A 93 -5.71 7.85 1.35
CA PHE A 93 -5.46 7.49 -0.04
C PHE A 93 -6.77 7.41 -0.84
N MET A 94 -7.86 6.96 -0.23
CA MET A 94 -9.17 6.97 -0.88
C MET A 94 -9.62 8.38 -1.24
N ASN A 95 -9.21 9.38 -0.46
CA ASN A 95 -9.60 10.78 -0.70
C ASN A 95 -8.66 11.51 -1.64
N THR A 96 -7.35 11.33 -1.48
CA THR A 96 -6.36 12.13 -2.22
C THR A 96 -5.62 11.36 -3.31
N GLY A 97 -5.64 10.03 -3.25
CA GLY A 97 -5.01 9.18 -4.26
C GLY A 97 -3.52 9.42 -4.39
N TRP A 98 -3.00 9.13 -5.57
CA TRP A 98 -1.56 9.26 -5.84
C TRP A 98 -1.07 10.69 -5.73
N SER A 99 -1.90 11.67 -5.97
CA SER A 99 -1.48 13.08 -5.85
C SER A 99 -1.09 13.45 -4.43
N GLY A 100 -1.59 12.73 -3.43
CA GLY A 100 -1.25 12.96 -2.03
C GLY A 100 -0.04 12.17 -1.54
N ILE A 101 0.50 11.24 -2.33
CA ILE A 101 1.60 10.37 -1.92
C ILE A 101 2.94 11.01 -2.32
N ARG A 102 3.84 11.15 -1.34
CA ARG A 102 5.19 11.65 -1.59
C ARG A 102 6.16 10.97 -0.62
N PHE A 103 7.17 10.30 -1.16
CA PHE A 103 8.22 9.66 -0.37
C PHE A 103 9.42 10.60 -0.24
N GLU A 104 10.08 10.56 0.94
CA GLU A 104 11.28 11.33 1.18
C GLU A 104 12.55 10.49 0.98
N GLY A 105 12.41 9.29 0.44
CA GLY A 105 13.52 8.40 0.15
C GLY A 105 13.03 7.22 -0.65
N THR A 106 13.87 6.21 -0.81
CA THR A 106 13.52 4.99 -1.54
C THR A 106 13.24 3.87 -0.53
N ALA A 107 11.98 3.48 -0.42
CA ALA A 107 11.56 2.44 0.54
C ALA A 107 11.83 1.03 0.01
N LEU A 108 11.66 0.81 -1.29
CA LEU A 108 11.86 -0.52 -1.89
C LEU A 108 12.86 -0.44 -3.02
N THR A 109 13.76 -1.43 -3.05
CA THR A 109 14.72 -1.59 -4.14
C THR A 109 14.59 -3.01 -4.66
N ALA A 110 14.43 -3.17 -5.97
CA ALA A 110 14.30 -4.49 -6.58
C ALA A 110 15.56 -5.33 -6.36
N ARG A 111 15.36 -6.59 -6.06
CA ARG A 111 16.46 -7.54 -5.92
C ARG A 111 16.95 -8.04 -7.26
#